data_0d7243c320b7e2a3c7fe51e627eb90e0
#
_entry.id   0d7243c320b7e2a3c7fe51e627eb90e0
#
_cell.length_a   1.000
_cell.length_b   1.000
_cell.length_c   1.000
_cell.angle_alpha   90.00
_cell.angle_beta   90.00
_cell.angle_gamma   90.00
#
_symmetry.space_group_name_H-M   'P 1'
#
loop_
_entity.id
_entity.type
_entity.pdbx_description
1 polymer ?
#
loop_
_entity_poly.entity_id
_entity_poly.type
_entity_poly.pdbx_seq_one_letter_code
_entity_poly.pdbx_strand_id
1 'polypeptide(L)'
;MPRRSAAGVRPLDPDPLHGSRLVQQVINKVMLDGKKSTSERIVYEALDILSRRTGQEPVEALETSVKALTPNLEVRSRRVGGATYQVPVEVPPRRARTLAVRWLVEFARQRREKTMADRLAGELGDAQNQQGGAFKRKDDIYRMAQANKAFAHYRW
;
A
#
# COMPACT_ATOMS: atom_id res chain seq x y z
N MET A 1 4.30 20.11 16.35
CA MET A 1 5.51 19.45 15.83
C MET A 1 6.60 19.48 16.91
N PRO A 2 7.32 18.37 17.17
CA PRO A 2 8.42 18.39 18.13
C PRO A 2 9.56 19.26 17.62
N ARG A 3 10.11 20.09 18.51
CA ARG A 3 11.17 21.05 18.14
C ARG A 3 12.57 20.41 17.94
N ARG A 4 12.81 19.26 18.58
CA ARG A 4 14.16 18.65 18.65
C ARG A 4 14.31 17.37 17.86
N SER A 5 13.35 16.46 17.94
CA SER A 5 13.38 15.18 17.25
C SER A 5 11.99 14.77 16.78
N ALA A 6 11.93 13.96 15.73
CA ALA A 6 10.68 13.32 15.33
C ALA A 6 10.19 12.37 16.43
N ALA A 7 8.87 12.23 16.58
CA ALA A 7 8.29 11.26 17.50
C ALA A 7 8.79 9.85 17.19
N GLY A 8 9.07 9.07 18.23
CA GLY A 8 9.46 7.67 18.07
C GLY A 8 8.41 6.87 17.31
N VAL A 9 8.90 5.86 16.60
CA VAL A 9 8.01 4.94 15.86
C VAL A 9 7.34 4.01 16.85
N ARG A 10 6.01 3.98 16.86
CA ARG A 10 5.27 3.00 17.68
C ARG A 10 5.60 1.58 17.20
N PRO A 11 5.90 0.66 18.13
CA PRO A 11 6.03 -0.75 17.77
C PRO A 11 4.70 -1.26 17.20
N LEU A 12 4.78 -2.17 16.25
CA LEU A 12 3.64 -2.86 15.71
C LEU A 12 3.78 -4.32 16.08
N ASP A 13 2.86 -4.80 16.91
CA ASP A 13 2.80 -6.21 17.26
C ASP A 13 2.35 -7.03 16.05
N PRO A 14 2.84 -8.26 15.90
CA PRO A 14 2.39 -9.15 14.85
C PRO A 14 0.94 -9.56 15.08
N ASP A 15 0.26 -9.92 13.98
CA ASP A 15 -1.08 -10.47 14.03
C ASP A 15 -1.12 -11.80 14.81
N PRO A 16 -2.09 -12.01 15.71
CA PRO A 16 -2.12 -13.21 16.55
C PRO A 16 -2.38 -14.51 15.78
N LEU A 17 -3.09 -14.46 14.64
CA LEU A 17 -3.43 -15.65 13.86
C LEU A 17 -2.28 -16.08 12.93
N HIS A 18 -1.70 -15.14 12.21
CA HIS A 18 -0.67 -15.41 11.22
C HIS A 18 0.76 -15.01 11.66
N GLY A 19 0.91 -14.41 12.83
CA GLY A 19 2.22 -13.94 13.33
C GLY A 19 2.90 -12.87 12.44
N SER A 20 2.17 -12.25 11.51
CA SER A 20 2.71 -11.35 10.51
C SER A 20 2.43 -9.88 10.83
N ARG A 21 3.49 -9.06 10.87
CA ARG A 21 3.36 -7.61 11.00
C ARG A 21 2.72 -6.97 9.77
N LEU A 22 2.86 -7.57 8.59
CA LEU A 22 2.23 -7.06 7.38
C LEU A 22 0.72 -7.22 7.43
N VAL A 23 0.22 -8.39 7.86
CA VAL A 23 -1.21 -8.62 8.09
C VAL A 23 -1.77 -7.58 9.06
N GLN A 24 -1.08 -7.33 10.18
CA GLN A 24 -1.49 -6.31 11.15
C GLN A 24 -1.52 -4.90 10.54
N GLN A 25 -0.59 -4.55 9.65
CA GLN A 25 -0.62 -3.27 8.93
C GLN A 25 -1.85 -3.14 8.04
N VAL A 26 -2.22 -4.21 7.33
CA VAL A 26 -3.41 -4.23 6.48
C VAL A 26 -4.67 -4.10 7.33
N ILE A 27 -4.79 -4.84 8.45
CA ILE A 27 -5.90 -4.74 9.40
C ILE A 27 -6.07 -3.31 9.88
N ASN A 28 -5.00 -2.67 10.35
CA ASN A 28 -5.01 -1.30 10.82
C ASN A 28 -5.42 -0.29 9.73
N LYS A 29 -5.11 -0.59 8.46
CA LYS A 29 -5.49 0.28 7.34
C LYS A 29 -6.93 0.07 6.87
N VAL A 30 -7.44 -1.15 6.96
CA VAL A 30 -8.85 -1.48 6.66
C VAL A 30 -9.79 -0.95 7.74
N MET A 31 -9.32 -0.85 8.97
CA MET A 31 -10.13 -0.43 10.12
C MET A 31 -10.75 0.96 9.90
N LEU A 32 -12.05 1.07 10.24
CA LEU A 32 -12.82 2.30 10.31
C LEU A 32 -13.46 2.41 11.71
N ASP A 33 -13.58 3.63 12.22
CA ASP A 33 -14.26 3.94 13.49
C ASP A 33 -13.78 3.12 14.70
N GLY A 34 -12.53 2.66 14.67
CA GLY A 34 -11.96 1.82 15.73
C GLY A 34 -12.47 0.38 15.78
N LYS A 35 -13.26 -0.08 14.80
CA LYS A 35 -13.83 -1.44 14.75
C LYS A 35 -12.79 -2.47 14.32
N LYS A 36 -11.85 -2.79 15.22
CA LYS A 36 -10.72 -3.67 14.93
C LYS A 36 -11.14 -5.11 14.63
N SER A 37 -12.05 -5.68 15.44
CA SER A 37 -12.52 -7.06 15.23
C SER A 37 -13.21 -7.29 13.88
N THR A 38 -13.94 -6.28 13.40
CA THR A 38 -14.54 -6.31 12.06
C THR A 38 -13.47 -6.30 10.96
N SER A 39 -12.44 -5.47 11.11
CA SER A 39 -11.34 -5.41 10.13
C SER A 39 -10.49 -6.67 10.13
N GLU A 40 -10.26 -7.30 11.29
CA GLU A 40 -9.59 -8.60 11.40
C GLU A 40 -10.34 -9.67 10.62
N ARG A 41 -11.65 -9.81 10.85
CA ARG A 41 -12.49 -10.76 10.13
C ARG A 41 -12.44 -10.55 8.61
N ILE A 42 -12.55 -9.30 8.15
CA ILE A 42 -12.49 -8.95 6.72
C ILE A 42 -11.15 -9.38 6.12
N VAL A 43 -10.04 -9.09 6.79
CA VAL A 43 -8.71 -9.40 6.27
C VAL A 43 -8.46 -10.91 6.28
N TYR A 44 -8.85 -11.63 7.32
CA TYR A 44 -8.71 -13.09 7.38
C TYR A 44 -9.51 -13.77 6.27
N GLU A 45 -10.78 -13.40 6.10
CA GLU A 45 -11.61 -13.91 5.03
C GLU A 45 -11.02 -13.61 3.64
N ALA A 46 -10.48 -12.39 3.44
CA ALA A 46 -9.83 -12.00 2.19
C ALA A 46 -8.58 -12.85 1.91
N LEU A 47 -7.77 -13.14 2.92
CA LEU A 47 -6.59 -13.98 2.80
C LEU A 47 -6.95 -15.43 2.50
N ASP A 48 -8.00 -15.97 3.11
CA ASP A 48 -8.52 -17.30 2.82
C ASP A 48 -9.01 -17.42 1.37
N ILE A 49 -9.76 -16.42 0.88
CA ILE A 49 -10.19 -16.37 -0.51
C ILE A 49 -9.00 -16.32 -1.46
N LEU A 50 -8.00 -15.47 -1.17
CA LEU A 50 -6.79 -15.36 -1.97
C LEU A 50 -6.02 -16.68 -2.01
N SER A 51 -5.80 -17.31 -0.86
CA SER A 51 -5.12 -18.60 -0.73
C SER A 51 -5.79 -19.69 -1.56
N ARG A 52 -7.13 -19.79 -1.50
CA ARG A 52 -7.90 -20.73 -2.32
C ARG A 52 -7.76 -20.48 -3.84
N ARG A 53 -7.63 -19.22 -4.25
CA ARG A 53 -7.48 -18.84 -5.67
C ARG A 53 -6.08 -19.08 -6.21
N THR A 54 -5.06 -18.83 -5.39
CA THR A 54 -3.65 -18.90 -5.80
C THR A 54 -2.96 -20.20 -5.46
N GLY A 55 -3.51 -20.97 -4.51
CA GLY A 55 -2.89 -22.19 -3.97
C GLY A 55 -1.65 -21.91 -3.10
N GLN A 56 -1.41 -20.65 -2.73
CA GLN A 56 -0.29 -20.21 -1.90
C GLN A 56 -0.72 -20.09 -0.43
N GLU A 57 0.27 -20.11 0.47
CA GLU A 57 0.02 -19.79 1.87
C GLU A 57 -0.47 -18.33 2.01
N PRO A 58 -1.46 -18.03 2.88
CA PRO A 58 -2.10 -16.71 2.97
C PRO A 58 -1.13 -15.54 3.15
N VAL A 59 -0.12 -15.70 4.01
CA VAL A 59 0.87 -14.64 4.29
C VAL A 59 1.80 -14.44 3.10
N GLU A 60 2.25 -15.52 2.47
CA GLU A 60 3.12 -15.47 1.29
C GLU A 60 2.40 -14.82 0.10
N ALA A 61 1.14 -15.17 -0.12
CA ALA A 61 0.31 -14.56 -1.15
C ALA A 61 0.15 -13.05 -0.92
N LEU A 62 -0.07 -12.63 0.34
CA LEU A 62 -0.12 -11.20 0.70
C LEU A 62 1.22 -10.50 0.44
N GLU A 63 2.33 -11.10 0.87
CA GLU A 63 3.66 -10.51 0.68
C GLU A 63 4.00 -10.32 -0.80
N THR A 64 3.69 -11.31 -1.63
CA THR A 64 3.86 -11.25 -3.08
C THR A 64 3.05 -10.10 -3.69
N SER A 65 1.77 -9.98 -3.32
CA SER A 65 0.90 -8.90 -3.79
C SER A 65 1.41 -7.52 -3.37
N VAL A 66 1.78 -7.35 -2.10
CA VAL A 66 2.28 -6.07 -1.57
C VAL A 66 3.64 -5.72 -2.18
N LYS A 67 4.51 -6.71 -2.42
CA LYS A 67 5.80 -6.50 -3.10
C LYS A 67 5.58 -6.00 -4.53
N ALA A 68 4.61 -6.55 -5.26
CA ALA A 68 4.25 -6.07 -6.59
C ALA A 68 3.79 -4.60 -6.59
N LEU A 69 3.09 -4.16 -5.54
CA LEU A 69 2.60 -2.78 -5.37
C LEU A 69 3.64 -1.81 -4.81
N THR A 70 4.72 -2.30 -4.20
CA THR A 70 5.71 -1.46 -3.51
C THR A 70 6.46 -0.56 -4.50
N PRO A 71 6.37 0.78 -4.40
CA PRO A 71 7.05 1.70 -5.28
C PRO A 71 8.47 2.00 -4.81
N ASN A 72 9.40 2.20 -5.74
CA ASN A 72 10.76 2.68 -5.45
C ASN A 72 10.86 4.21 -5.52
N LEU A 73 9.94 4.83 -6.26
CA LEU A 73 9.90 6.27 -6.50
C LEU A 73 8.54 6.84 -6.14
N GLU A 74 8.52 8.06 -5.63
CA GLU A 74 7.31 8.89 -5.51
C GLU A 74 7.56 10.25 -6.19
N VAL A 75 6.50 10.94 -6.54
CA VAL A 75 6.56 12.30 -7.09
C VAL A 75 6.12 13.27 -6.01
N ARG A 76 6.96 14.27 -5.73
CA ARG A 76 6.64 15.34 -4.79
C ARG A 76 6.60 16.67 -5.50
N SER A 77 5.54 17.44 -5.27
CA SER A 77 5.44 18.79 -5.80
C SER A 77 6.39 19.73 -5.06
N ARG A 78 7.10 20.55 -5.82
CA ARG A 78 8.04 21.55 -5.33
C ARG A 78 7.85 22.86 -6.02
N ARG A 79 7.85 23.95 -5.25
CA ARG A 79 7.74 25.30 -5.79
C ARG A 79 9.15 25.91 -5.91
N VAL A 80 9.55 26.22 -7.13
CA VAL A 80 10.84 26.87 -7.44
C VAL A 80 10.56 28.06 -8.34
N GLY A 81 10.98 29.26 -7.92
CA GLY A 81 10.81 30.50 -8.71
C GLY A 81 9.34 30.79 -9.10
N GLY A 82 8.37 30.42 -8.25
CA GLY A 82 6.94 30.64 -8.52
C GLY A 82 6.24 29.52 -9.32
N ALA A 83 6.97 28.64 -9.99
CA ALA A 83 6.44 27.48 -10.68
C ALA A 83 6.45 26.23 -9.78
N THR A 84 5.46 25.35 -9.93
CA THR A 84 5.38 24.08 -9.19
C THR A 84 5.82 22.94 -10.08
N TYR A 85 6.88 22.26 -9.66
CA TYR A 85 7.44 21.08 -10.35
C TYR A 85 7.12 19.80 -9.61
N GLN A 86 6.90 18.72 -10.37
CA GLN A 86 6.71 17.38 -9.84
C GLN A 86 8.08 16.68 -9.82
N VAL A 87 8.73 16.65 -8.66
CA VAL A 87 10.10 16.13 -8.53
C VAL A 87 10.06 14.66 -8.14
N PRO A 88 10.68 13.75 -8.91
CA PRO A 88 10.82 12.35 -8.53
C PRO A 88 11.82 12.18 -7.38
N VAL A 89 11.43 11.44 -6.36
CA VAL A 89 12.23 11.17 -5.14
C VAL A 89 12.17 9.69 -4.81
N GLU A 90 13.30 9.13 -4.40
CA GLU A 90 13.36 7.75 -3.90
C GLU A 90 12.57 7.61 -2.59
N VAL A 91 11.90 6.48 -2.45
CA VAL A 91 11.04 6.21 -1.29
C VAL A 91 11.76 5.28 -0.32
N PRO A 92 11.92 5.68 0.97
CA PRO A 92 12.44 4.76 1.98
C PRO A 92 11.58 3.50 2.11
N PRO A 93 12.16 2.32 2.38
CA PRO A 93 11.45 1.04 2.37
C PRO A 93 10.20 1.00 3.25
N ARG A 94 10.26 1.63 4.42
CA ARG A 94 9.12 1.74 5.33
C ARG A 94 7.95 2.51 4.72
N ARG A 95 8.24 3.64 4.06
CA ARG A 95 7.24 4.46 3.40
C ARG A 95 6.68 3.76 2.16
N ALA A 96 7.53 3.10 1.39
CA ALA A 96 7.14 2.32 0.22
C ALA A 96 6.09 1.26 0.57
N ARG A 97 6.33 0.48 1.64
CA ARG A 97 5.35 -0.48 2.17
C ARG A 97 4.05 0.19 2.61
N THR A 98 4.14 1.32 3.31
CA THR A 98 2.95 2.06 3.75
C THR A 98 2.13 2.57 2.57
N LEU A 99 2.78 3.01 1.48
CA LEU A 99 2.10 3.42 0.25
C LEU A 99 1.41 2.24 -0.43
N ALA A 100 2.09 1.11 -0.55
CA ALA A 100 1.52 -0.11 -1.13
C ALA A 100 0.25 -0.55 -0.39
N VAL A 101 0.29 -0.66 0.94
CA VAL A 101 -0.86 -1.01 1.76
C VAL A 101 -1.99 0.03 1.67
N ARG A 102 -1.64 1.32 1.60
CA ARG A 102 -2.62 2.39 1.43
C ARG A 102 -3.36 2.26 0.10
N TRP A 103 -2.65 2.13 -1.00
CA TRP A 103 -3.25 1.98 -2.33
C TRP A 103 -4.09 0.71 -2.42
N LEU A 104 -3.57 -0.41 -1.92
CA LEU A 104 -4.33 -1.67 -1.87
C LEU A 104 -5.72 -1.47 -1.26
N VAL A 105 -5.80 -0.91 -0.06
CA VAL A 105 -7.08 -0.73 0.64
C VAL A 105 -7.95 0.33 -0.03
N GLU A 106 -7.36 1.42 -0.53
CA GLU A 106 -8.08 2.50 -1.20
C GLU A 106 -8.76 2.00 -2.49
N PHE A 107 -8.04 1.26 -3.33
CA PHE A 107 -8.60 0.72 -4.57
C PHE A 107 -9.50 -0.48 -4.33
N ALA A 108 -9.24 -1.31 -3.31
CA ALA A 108 -10.17 -2.35 -2.91
C ALA A 108 -11.56 -1.76 -2.54
N ARG A 109 -11.60 -0.62 -1.84
CA ARG A 109 -12.87 0.06 -1.51
C ARG A 109 -13.66 0.56 -2.72
N GLN A 110 -12.98 0.84 -3.83
CA GLN A 110 -13.60 1.32 -5.07
C GLN A 110 -14.14 0.19 -5.96
N ARG A 111 -13.82 -1.07 -5.63
CA ARG A 111 -14.28 -2.23 -6.39
C ARG A 111 -15.78 -2.45 -6.24
N ARG A 112 -16.36 -3.22 -7.15
CA ARG A 112 -17.81 -3.43 -7.26
C ARG A 112 -18.31 -4.71 -6.57
N GLU A 113 -17.42 -5.56 -6.06
CA GLU A 113 -17.80 -6.77 -5.36
C GLU A 113 -18.64 -6.46 -4.10
N LYS A 114 -19.46 -7.40 -3.68
CA LYS A 114 -20.44 -7.18 -2.62
C LYS A 114 -19.78 -6.96 -1.26
N THR A 115 -18.86 -7.84 -0.86
CA THR A 115 -18.21 -7.76 0.45
C THR A 115 -16.84 -7.07 0.36
N MET A 116 -16.38 -6.47 1.47
CA MET A 116 -15.04 -5.89 1.51
C MET A 116 -13.95 -6.97 1.46
N ALA A 117 -14.24 -8.17 1.95
CA ALA A 117 -13.33 -9.31 1.86
C ALA A 117 -13.10 -9.74 0.39
N ASP A 118 -14.17 -9.84 -0.40
CA ASP A 118 -14.07 -10.14 -1.83
C ASP A 118 -13.31 -9.05 -2.60
N ARG A 119 -13.58 -7.79 -2.29
CA ARG A 119 -12.89 -6.62 -2.88
C ARG A 119 -11.40 -6.66 -2.59
N LEU A 120 -11.02 -6.90 -1.35
CA LEU A 120 -9.63 -6.95 -0.94
C LEU A 120 -8.92 -8.15 -1.58
N ALA A 121 -9.54 -9.34 -1.58
CA ALA A 121 -9.01 -10.53 -2.22
C ALA A 121 -8.87 -10.34 -3.75
N GLY A 122 -9.84 -9.68 -4.37
CA GLY A 122 -9.80 -9.35 -5.80
C GLY A 122 -8.63 -8.43 -6.13
N GLU A 123 -8.44 -7.33 -5.37
CA GLU A 123 -7.33 -6.39 -5.60
C GLU A 123 -5.97 -7.02 -5.34
N LEU A 124 -5.85 -7.89 -4.32
CA LEU A 124 -4.63 -8.66 -4.06
C LEU A 124 -4.28 -9.62 -5.19
N GLY A 125 -5.27 -10.35 -5.71
CA GLY A 125 -5.07 -11.26 -6.85
C GLY A 125 -4.69 -10.51 -8.14
N ASP A 126 -5.36 -9.41 -8.43
CA ASP A 126 -5.03 -8.55 -9.58
C ASP A 126 -3.62 -7.97 -9.45
N ALA A 127 -3.20 -7.58 -8.24
CA ALA A 127 -1.85 -7.05 -8.00
C ALA A 127 -0.75 -8.09 -8.27
N GLN A 128 -0.97 -9.37 -7.97
CA GLN A 128 -0.04 -10.45 -8.32
C GLN A 128 0.13 -10.57 -9.84
N ASN A 129 -0.94 -10.36 -10.58
CA ASN A 129 -0.96 -10.39 -12.04
C ASN A 129 -0.56 -9.04 -12.68
N GLN A 130 -0.05 -8.09 -11.88
CA GLN A 130 0.32 -6.75 -12.33
C GLN A 130 -0.86 -5.98 -12.95
N GLN A 131 -2.04 -6.18 -12.41
CA GLN A 131 -3.31 -5.56 -12.81
C GLN A 131 -3.97 -4.87 -11.61
N GLY A 132 -5.17 -4.31 -11.83
CA GLY A 132 -5.93 -3.65 -10.78
C GLY A 132 -5.62 -2.17 -10.61
N GLY A 133 -6.44 -1.51 -9.80
CA GLY A 133 -6.35 -0.07 -9.56
C GLY A 133 -5.09 0.35 -8.80
N ALA A 134 -4.70 -0.44 -7.81
CA ALA A 134 -3.51 -0.18 -7.01
C ALA A 134 -2.21 -0.30 -7.84
N PHE A 135 -2.13 -1.30 -8.71
CA PHE A 135 -1.00 -1.45 -9.62
C PHE A 135 -0.95 -0.31 -10.66
N LYS A 136 -2.11 0.05 -11.23
CA LYS A 136 -2.20 1.19 -12.15
C LYS A 136 -1.73 2.48 -11.48
N ARG A 137 -2.08 2.71 -10.21
CA ARG A 137 -1.60 3.88 -9.45
C ARG A 137 -0.09 3.92 -9.34
N LYS A 138 0.55 2.78 -9.10
CA LYS A 138 2.02 2.66 -9.11
C LYS A 138 2.58 3.03 -10.48
N ASP A 139 2.03 2.47 -11.55
CA ASP A 139 2.47 2.73 -12.92
C ASP A 139 2.31 4.21 -13.32
N ASP A 140 1.20 4.84 -12.96
CA ASP A 140 0.96 6.26 -13.18
C ASP A 140 2.02 7.14 -12.49
N ILE A 141 2.42 6.77 -11.25
CA ILE A 141 3.49 7.49 -10.54
C ILE A 141 4.83 7.32 -11.26
N TYR A 142 5.13 6.12 -11.76
CA TYR A 142 6.35 5.88 -12.55
C TYR A 142 6.35 6.67 -13.86
N ARG A 143 5.23 6.74 -14.55
CA ARG A 143 5.08 7.56 -15.77
C ARG A 143 5.30 9.04 -15.46
N MET A 144 4.69 9.57 -14.39
CA MET A 144 4.93 10.94 -13.94
C MET A 144 6.38 11.18 -13.56
N ALA A 145 7.02 10.27 -12.85
CA ALA A 145 8.43 10.36 -12.49
C ALA A 145 9.34 10.37 -13.71
N GLN A 146 9.04 9.54 -14.71
CA GLN A 146 9.78 9.50 -15.97
C GLN A 146 9.63 10.80 -16.77
N ALA A 147 8.40 11.31 -16.89
CA ALA A 147 8.12 12.57 -17.57
C ALA A 147 8.84 13.77 -16.92
N ASN A 148 9.01 13.73 -15.60
CA ASN A 148 9.65 14.81 -14.83
C ASN A 148 11.11 14.50 -14.45
N LYS A 149 11.75 13.53 -15.09
CA LYS A 149 13.13 13.12 -14.79
C LYS A 149 14.12 14.29 -14.91
N ALA A 150 13.91 15.22 -15.83
CA ALA A 150 14.74 16.42 -15.99
C ALA A 150 14.79 17.29 -14.73
N PHE A 151 13.76 17.26 -13.86
CA PHE A 151 13.68 18.03 -12.63
C PHE A 151 14.20 17.28 -11.40
N ALA A 152 14.78 16.09 -11.56
CA ALA A 152 15.32 15.30 -10.45
C ALA A 152 16.43 16.02 -9.66
N HIS A 153 17.15 16.94 -10.29
CA HIS A 153 18.18 17.77 -9.64
C HIS A 153 17.60 18.80 -8.64
N TYR A 154 16.29 19.06 -8.63
CA TYR A 154 15.62 19.88 -7.63
C TYR A 154 15.30 19.12 -6.32
N ARG A 155 15.73 17.87 -6.18
CA ARG A 155 15.63 17.14 -4.90
C ARG A 155 16.66 17.66 -3.91
N TRP A 156 16.30 17.69 -2.64
CA TRP A 156 17.20 17.99 -1.53
C TRP A 156 17.39 16.75 -0.68
#